data_87cf2e8b2f6d45042a23c54b60ae72f5
#
_entry.id   87cf2e8b2f6d45042a23c54b60ae72f5
#
_cell.length_a   1.000
_cell.length_b   1.000
_cell.length_c   1.000
_cell.angle_alpha   90.00
_cell.angle_beta   90.00
_cell.angle_gamma   90.00
#
_symmetry.space_group_name_H-M   'P 1'
#
loop_
_entity.id
_entity.type
_entity.pdbx_description
1 polymer ?
#
loop_
_entity_poly.entity_id
_entity_poly.type
_entity_poly.pdbx_seq_one_letter_code
_entity_poly.pdbx_strand_id
1 'polypeptide(L)'
;MSFKSLSYQEGLQIDLFSSEFKKDAYLFYESLRVNNPVFRFSLPSEKTAWLITRYDDAIKILKDNQFIKDPYKLFKPKEIEKMFPNLEKDLLTNHMLNSDPPNHTRLRKVVHTAFSSRTVKSLRRQIEDISQDLIDKVEYKGEMDIIDDFAFPLPIAVIGSLLGVPESDYKVFRK
;
A
#
# COMPACT_ATOMS: atom_id res chain seq x y z
N MET A 1 12.10 -21.04 16.86
CA MET A 1 12.70 -21.81 15.75
C MET A 1 13.35 -20.83 14.78
N SER A 2 14.63 -20.97 14.49
CA SER A 2 15.29 -20.07 13.55
C SER A 2 14.92 -20.45 12.11
N PHE A 3 14.48 -19.50 11.30
CA PHE A 3 14.15 -19.72 9.87
C PHE A 3 15.33 -20.21 9.00
N LYS A 4 16.53 -20.30 9.57
CA LYS A 4 17.73 -20.87 8.90
C LYS A 4 17.63 -22.35 8.55
N SER A 5 16.63 -23.08 9.07
CA SER A 5 16.49 -24.55 8.85
C SER A 5 15.17 -24.95 8.20
N LEU A 6 14.40 -24.01 7.65
CA LEU A 6 13.18 -24.34 6.89
C LEU A 6 13.58 -24.90 5.52
N SER A 7 13.95 -26.19 5.53
CA SER A 7 13.93 -26.99 4.32
C SER A 7 12.49 -27.02 3.81
N TYR A 8 12.32 -26.76 2.54
CA TYR A 8 11.12 -26.75 1.76
C TYR A 8 10.22 -27.95 2.08
N GLN A 9 9.15 -27.75 2.89
CA GLN A 9 8.04 -28.68 2.96
C GLN A 9 6.82 -28.01 2.33
N GLU A 10 6.31 -28.57 1.24
CA GLU A 10 4.99 -28.24 0.72
C GLU A 10 3.97 -28.42 1.83
N GLY A 11 3.20 -27.36 2.13
CA GLY A 11 2.16 -27.40 3.15
C GLY A 11 2.48 -26.70 4.47
N LEU A 12 3.60 -25.99 4.57
CA LEU A 12 3.90 -25.21 5.77
C LEU A 12 2.86 -24.07 5.92
N GLN A 13 2.05 -24.15 6.97
CA GLN A 13 1.15 -23.04 7.35
C GLN A 13 2.01 -21.96 8.00
N ILE A 14 2.36 -20.94 7.22
CA ILE A 14 3.06 -19.76 7.72
C ILE A 14 2.03 -18.66 7.90
N ASP A 15 1.86 -18.20 9.12
CA ASP A 15 1.10 -16.99 9.39
C ASP A 15 1.96 -15.76 9.09
N LEU A 16 1.86 -15.26 7.84
CA LEU A 16 2.57 -14.08 7.36
C LEU A 16 2.18 -12.78 8.10
N PHE A 17 1.11 -12.81 8.88
CA PHE A 17 0.58 -11.66 9.60
C PHE A 17 1.00 -11.63 11.06
N SER A 18 1.53 -12.74 11.58
CA SER A 18 1.96 -12.83 12.97
C SER A 18 3.10 -11.86 13.30
N SER A 19 3.14 -11.39 14.55
CA SER A 19 4.22 -10.53 15.04
C SER A 19 5.57 -11.25 15.05
N GLU A 20 5.55 -12.57 15.24
CA GLU A 20 6.74 -13.41 15.23
C GLU A 20 7.33 -13.51 13.82
N PHE A 21 6.50 -13.75 12.81
CA PHE A 21 6.92 -13.75 11.41
C PHE A 21 7.56 -12.40 11.01
N LYS A 22 6.94 -11.29 11.40
CA LYS A 22 7.41 -9.94 11.04
C LYS A 22 8.84 -9.63 11.53
N LYS A 23 9.29 -10.25 12.62
CA LYS A 23 10.66 -10.05 13.13
C LYS A 23 11.74 -10.56 12.18
N ASP A 24 11.47 -11.69 11.50
CA ASP A 24 12.45 -12.37 10.63
C ASP A 24 12.00 -12.41 9.15
N ALA A 25 10.99 -11.62 8.78
CA ALA A 25 10.37 -11.64 7.46
C ALA A 25 11.38 -11.44 6.32
N TYR A 26 12.37 -10.56 6.50
CA TYR A 26 13.39 -10.28 5.48
C TYR A 26 14.27 -11.50 5.18
N LEU A 27 14.69 -12.26 6.19
CA LEU A 27 15.46 -13.49 6.00
C LEU A 27 14.65 -14.56 5.29
N PHE A 28 13.37 -14.66 5.63
CA PHE A 28 12.45 -15.56 4.95
C PHE A 28 12.28 -15.18 3.46
N TYR A 29 12.03 -13.92 3.15
CA TYR A 29 11.92 -13.47 1.77
C TYR A 29 13.23 -13.63 0.98
N GLU A 30 14.39 -13.44 1.61
CA GLU A 30 15.69 -13.69 0.99
C GLU A 30 15.83 -15.15 0.60
N SER A 31 15.53 -16.07 1.51
CA SER A 31 15.53 -17.51 1.24
C SER A 31 14.58 -17.89 0.09
N LEU A 32 13.37 -17.31 0.07
CA LEU A 32 12.43 -17.56 -1.02
C LEU A 32 12.92 -17.04 -2.36
N ARG A 33 13.54 -15.86 -2.42
CA ARG A 33 14.09 -15.32 -3.68
C ARG A 33 15.09 -16.25 -4.33
N VAL A 34 15.87 -16.96 -3.54
CA VAL A 34 16.89 -17.91 -4.03
C VAL A 34 16.28 -19.24 -4.39
N ASN A 35 15.50 -19.84 -3.48
CA ASN A 35 15.12 -21.24 -3.54
C ASN A 35 13.73 -21.49 -4.13
N ASN A 36 12.77 -20.53 -3.92
CA ASN A 36 11.38 -20.67 -4.39
C ASN A 36 10.71 -19.30 -4.60
N PRO A 37 11.08 -18.60 -5.66
CA PRO A 37 10.63 -17.22 -5.88
C PRO A 37 9.13 -17.07 -6.10
N VAL A 38 8.43 -18.17 -6.43
CA VAL A 38 6.96 -18.25 -6.52
C VAL A 38 6.49 -19.25 -5.48
N PHE A 39 6.27 -18.77 -4.26
CA PHE A 39 5.94 -19.61 -3.11
C PHE A 39 4.44 -19.78 -2.94
N ARG A 40 3.97 -21.02 -2.97
CA ARG A 40 2.57 -21.36 -2.73
C ARG A 40 2.32 -21.53 -1.24
N PHE A 41 1.25 -20.92 -0.72
CA PHE A 41 0.83 -21.05 0.67
C PHE A 41 -0.70 -21.04 0.81
N SER A 42 -1.21 -21.46 1.96
CA SER A 42 -2.64 -21.42 2.27
C SER A 42 -2.95 -20.20 3.14
N LEU A 43 -3.97 -19.46 2.77
CA LEU A 43 -4.55 -18.40 3.60
C LEU A 43 -5.37 -19.02 4.74
N PRO A 44 -5.64 -18.28 5.83
CA PRO A 44 -6.52 -18.74 6.92
C PRO A 44 -7.93 -19.17 6.45
N SER A 45 -8.37 -18.68 5.29
CA SER A 45 -9.63 -19.06 4.63
C SER A 45 -9.53 -20.34 3.79
N GLU A 46 -8.48 -21.13 3.94
CA GLU A 46 -8.17 -22.34 3.15
C GLU A 46 -7.97 -22.10 1.64
N LYS A 47 -7.97 -20.84 1.21
CA LYS A 47 -7.69 -20.48 -0.18
C LYS A 47 -6.18 -20.53 -0.44
N THR A 48 -5.84 -21.04 -1.62
CA THR A 48 -4.44 -21.02 -2.10
C THR A 48 -4.03 -19.62 -2.54
N ALA A 49 -2.85 -19.20 -2.11
CA ALA A 49 -2.20 -17.97 -2.56
C ALA A 49 -0.76 -18.24 -2.97
N TRP A 50 -0.20 -17.32 -3.75
CA TRP A 50 1.20 -17.36 -4.18
C TRP A 50 1.89 -16.07 -3.78
N LEU A 51 3.03 -16.20 -3.14
CA LEU A 51 3.92 -15.09 -2.78
C LEU A 51 5.01 -14.98 -3.83
N ILE A 52 5.06 -13.85 -4.51
CA ILE A 52 6.05 -13.56 -5.55
C ILE A 52 7.15 -12.70 -4.93
N THR A 53 8.39 -13.20 -4.92
CA THR A 53 9.47 -12.56 -4.17
C THR A 53 10.57 -11.92 -5.04
N ARG A 54 10.63 -12.25 -6.35
CA ARG A 54 11.55 -11.61 -7.27
C ARG A 54 10.91 -10.41 -7.96
N TYR A 55 11.65 -9.32 -8.06
CA TYR A 55 11.21 -8.07 -8.69
C TYR A 55 10.72 -8.27 -10.14
N ASP A 56 11.52 -8.97 -10.96
CA ASP A 56 11.18 -9.17 -12.37
C ASP A 56 9.91 -9.99 -12.57
N ASP A 57 9.68 -10.99 -11.71
CA ASP A 57 8.46 -11.80 -11.74
C ASP A 57 7.25 -10.99 -11.27
N ALA A 58 7.40 -10.16 -10.23
CA ALA A 58 6.36 -9.26 -9.78
C ALA A 58 5.98 -8.24 -10.88
N ILE A 59 6.95 -7.65 -11.58
CA ILE A 59 6.70 -6.73 -12.69
C ILE A 59 5.96 -7.40 -13.84
N LYS A 60 6.31 -8.64 -14.19
CA LYS A 60 5.60 -9.40 -15.24
C LYS A 60 4.14 -9.59 -14.87
N ILE A 61 3.87 -10.08 -13.65
CA ILE A 61 2.49 -10.32 -13.16
C ILE A 61 1.68 -9.01 -13.11
N LEU A 62 2.27 -7.94 -12.59
CA LEU A 62 1.58 -6.64 -12.48
C LEU A 62 1.25 -6.00 -13.84
N LYS A 63 1.98 -6.35 -14.89
CA LYS A 63 1.76 -5.85 -16.25
C LYS A 63 0.91 -6.77 -17.12
N ASP A 64 0.71 -8.02 -16.70
CA ASP A 64 -0.04 -9.01 -17.46
C ASP A 64 -1.53 -8.89 -17.18
N ASN A 65 -2.30 -8.59 -18.23
CA ASN A 65 -3.76 -8.44 -18.16
C ASN A 65 -4.52 -9.76 -17.88
N GLN A 66 -3.85 -10.91 -17.87
CA GLN A 66 -4.46 -12.16 -17.45
C GLN A 66 -4.67 -12.21 -15.93
N PHE A 67 -3.91 -11.42 -15.15
CA PHE A 67 -4.08 -11.30 -13.71
C PHE A 67 -5.13 -10.24 -13.38
N ILE A 68 -6.27 -10.69 -12.90
CA ILE A 68 -7.44 -9.86 -12.58
C ILE A 68 -7.26 -9.28 -11.18
N LYS A 69 -7.54 -7.98 -11.03
CA LYS A 69 -7.51 -7.25 -9.75
C LYS A 69 -8.90 -6.96 -9.20
N ASP A 70 -9.89 -6.91 -10.08
CA ASP A 70 -11.27 -6.59 -9.72
C ASP A 70 -11.89 -7.76 -8.95
N PRO A 71 -12.17 -7.59 -7.63
CA PRO A 71 -12.72 -8.67 -6.81
C PRO A 71 -14.12 -9.09 -7.26
N TYR A 72 -14.90 -8.19 -7.88
CA TYR A 72 -16.23 -8.50 -8.37
C TYR A 72 -16.25 -9.45 -9.57
N LYS A 73 -15.12 -9.59 -10.27
CA LYS A 73 -14.95 -10.60 -11.33
C LYS A 73 -14.58 -11.98 -10.78
N LEU A 74 -14.02 -12.03 -9.55
CA LEU A 74 -13.50 -13.25 -8.93
C LEU A 74 -14.45 -13.84 -7.89
N PHE A 75 -15.20 -12.99 -7.19
CA PHE A 75 -16.00 -13.39 -6.03
C PHE A 75 -17.42 -12.88 -6.14
N LYS A 76 -18.37 -13.63 -5.57
CA LYS A 76 -19.76 -13.18 -5.44
C LYS A 76 -19.85 -12.04 -4.40
N PRO A 77 -20.81 -11.11 -4.51
CA PRO A 77 -20.95 -10.00 -3.56
C PRO A 77 -20.98 -10.42 -2.09
N LYS A 78 -21.67 -11.53 -1.77
CA LYS A 78 -21.71 -12.09 -0.40
C LYS A 78 -20.35 -12.59 0.12
N GLU A 79 -19.47 -13.00 -0.77
CA GLU A 79 -18.10 -13.44 -0.40
C GLU A 79 -17.21 -12.23 -0.14
N ILE A 80 -17.35 -11.17 -0.96
CA ILE A 80 -16.66 -9.89 -0.75
C ILE A 80 -17.07 -9.30 0.60
N GLU A 81 -18.36 -9.32 0.93
CA GLU A 81 -18.89 -8.85 2.20
C GLU A 81 -18.30 -9.60 3.41
N LYS A 82 -18.13 -10.93 3.30
CA LYS A 82 -17.49 -11.72 4.34
C LYS A 82 -15.99 -11.44 4.47
N MET A 83 -15.32 -11.11 3.37
CA MET A 83 -13.88 -10.80 3.38
C MET A 83 -13.61 -9.41 3.96
N PHE A 84 -14.57 -8.49 3.83
CA PHE A 84 -14.45 -7.09 4.25
C PHE A 84 -15.72 -6.62 4.97
N PRO A 85 -16.03 -7.14 6.18
CA PRO A 85 -17.33 -6.92 6.85
C PRO A 85 -17.60 -5.48 7.29
N ASN A 86 -16.55 -4.68 7.48
CA ASN A 86 -16.65 -3.31 8.02
C ASN A 86 -16.34 -2.22 6.98
N LEU A 87 -16.21 -2.58 5.72
CA LEU A 87 -15.93 -1.63 4.67
C LEU A 87 -17.23 -1.03 4.13
N GLU A 88 -17.29 0.29 4.04
CA GLU A 88 -18.22 0.96 3.13
C GLU A 88 -17.89 0.47 1.73
N LYS A 89 -18.73 -0.42 1.23
CA LYS A 89 -18.48 -1.33 0.11
C LYS A 89 -17.98 -0.65 -1.16
N ASP A 90 -18.35 0.61 -1.40
CA ASP A 90 -18.02 1.31 -2.63
C ASP A 90 -16.68 2.06 -2.60
N LEU A 91 -16.28 2.59 -1.45
CA LEU A 91 -15.07 3.42 -1.37
C LEU A 91 -13.79 2.60 -1.43
N LEU A 92 -13.78 1.41 -0.84
CA LEU A 92 -12.57 0.58 -0.72
C LEU A 92 -12.49 -0.57 -1.72
N THR A 93 -13.56 -0.86 -2.46
CA THR A 93 -13.55 -1.89 -3.50
C THR A 93 -13.65 -1.31 -4.91
N ASN A 94 -14.33 -0.17 -5.08
CA ASN A 94 -14.61 0.42 -6.39
C ASN A 94 -13.66 1.60 -6.71
N HIS A 95 -12.36 1.37 -6.61
CA HIS A 95 -11.33 2.37 -6.92
C HIS A 95 -10.32 1.85 -7.96
N MET A 96 -9.47 2.74 -8.45
CA MET A 96 -8.54 2.46 -9.54
C MET A 96 -7.64 1.23 -9.29
N LEU A 97 -7.19 1.00 -8.05
CA LEU A 97 -6.29 -0.11 -7.72
C LEU A 97 -6.97 -1.49 -7.84
N ASN A 98 -8.30 -1.53 -7.61
CA ASN A 98 -9.11 -2.74 -7.70
C ASN A 98 -9.91 -2.82 -9.02
N SER A 99 -9.50 -2.10 -10.03
CA SER A 99 -10.12 -2.09 -11.34
C SER A 99 -9.22 -2.71 -12.39
N ASP A 100 -9.83 -3.36 -13.38
CA ASP A 100 -9.15 -3.88 -14.56
C ASP A 100 -9.45 -3.03 -15.80
N PRO A 101 -8.68 -3.18 -16.90
CA PRO A 101 -9.05 -2.57 -18.18
C PRO A 101 -10.47 -2.98 -18.63
N PRO A 102 -11.24 -2.09 -19.26
CA PRO A 102 -10.89 -0.72 -19.68
C PRO A 102 -11.03 0.34 -18.58
N ASN A 103 -11.70 0.03 -17.47
CA ASN A 103 -12.01 1.00 -16.41
C ASN A 103 -10.74 1.52 -15.72
N HIS A 104 -9.82 0.63 -15.34
CA HIS A 104 -8.50 1.00 -14.81
C HIS A 104 -7.78 2.00 -15.73
N THR A 105 -7.74 1.70 -17.04
CA THR A 105 -7.04 2.57 -18.01
C THR A 105 -7.66 3.96 -18.07
N ARG A 106 -9.00 4.05 -18.03
CA ARG A 106 -9.74 5.30 -18.02
C ARG A 106 -9.44 6.13 -16.76
N LEU A 107 -9.56 5.51 -15.58
CA LEU A 107 -9.30 6.18 -14.29
C LEU A 107 -7.85 6.62 -14.17
N ARG A 108 -6.89 5.76 -14.53
CA ARG A 108 -5.46 6.07 -14.52
C ARG A 108 -5.11 7.26 -15.41
N LYS A 109 -5.74 7.37 -16.59
CA LYS A 109 -5.54 8.49 -17.50
C LYS A 109 -5.97 9.83 -16.85
N VAL A 110 -7.10 9.84 -16.15
CA VAL A 110 -7.58 11.03 -15.43
C VAL A 110 -6.60 11.43 -14.33
N VAL A 111 -6.23 10.48 -13.48
CA VAL A 111 -5.28 10.71 -12.38
C VAL A 111 -3.92 11.17 -12.90
N HIS A 112 -3.42 10.57 -13.97
CA HIS A 112 -2.13 10.93 -14.57
C HIS A 112 -2.07 12.39 -15.04
N THR A 113 -3.21 12.96 -15.45
CA THR A 113 -3.28 14.37 -15.85
C THR A 113 -3.03 15.30 -14.65
N ALA A 114 -3.56 14.97 -13.48
CA ALA A 114 -3.35 15.71 -12.24
C ALA A 114 -1.93 15.52 -11.69
N PHE A 115 -1.36 14.31 -11.80
CA PHE A 115 -0.02 13.96 -11.32
C PHE A 115 1.05 13.99 -12.42
N SER A 116 0.99 14.98 -13.29
CA SER A 116 2.03 15.14 -14.33
C SER A 116 3.38 15.51 -13.72
N SER A 117 4.47 15.21 -14.43
CA SER A 117 5.83 15.59 -14.00
C SER A 117 5.98 17.12 -13.79
N ARG A 118 5.20 17.92 -14.51
CA ARG A 118 5.15 19.38 -14.35
C ARG A 118 4.50 19.76 -13.02
N THR A 119 3.34 19.16 -12.70
CA THR A 119 2.64 19.38 -11.42
C THR A 119 3.51 18.96 -10.25
N VAL A 120 4.12 17.76 -10.31
CA VAL A 120 5.02 17.29 -9.24
C VAL A 120 6.21 18.22 -9.03
N LYS A 121 6.81 18.73 -10.10
CA LYS A 121 7.90 19.71 -9.99
C LYS A 121 7.46 21.04 -9.36
N SER A 122 6.21 21.48 -9.62
CA SER A 122 5.69 22.72 -9.01
C SER A 122 5.42 22.59 -7.52
N LEU A 123 5.24 21.37 -7.00
CA LEU A 123 5.05 21.14 -5.57
C LEU A 123 6.31 21.37 -4.72
N ARG A 124 7.52 21.39 -5.34
CA ARG A 124 8.77 21.53 -4.58
C ARG A 124 8.77 22.75 -3.67
N ARG A 125 8.47 23.92 -4.22
CA ARG A 125 8.44 25.16 -3.44
C ARG A 125 7.40 25.09 -2.32
N GLN A 126 6.22 24.59 -2.61
CA GLN A 126 5.17 24.43 -1.61
C GLN A 126 5.58 23.47 -0.48
N ILE A 127 6.27 22.37 -0.81
CA ILE A 127 6.79 21.42 0.18
C ILE A 127 7.85 22.09 1.05
N GLU A 128 8.75 22.89 0.44
CA GLU A 128 9.78 23.68 1.16
C GLU A 128 9.13 24.68 2.10
N ASP A 129 8.14 25.45 1.64
CA ASP A 129 7.41 26.44 2.45
C ASP A 129 6.69 25.76 3.63
N ILE A 130 5.91 24.68 3.38
CA ILE A 130 5.22 23.92 4.45
C ILE A 130 6.22 23.33 5.44
N SER A 131 7.35 22.81 4.96
CA SER A 131 8.38 22.23 5.83
C SER A 131 8.97 23.31 6.74
N GLN A 132 9.23 24.50 6.23
CA GLN A 132 9.73 25.62 7.03
C GLN A 132 8.71 26.06 8.07
N ASP A 133 7.44 26.21 7.68
CA ASP A 133 6.34 26.57 8.61
C ASP A 133 6.20 25.58 9.75
N LEU A 134 6.38 24.27 9.50
CA LEU A 134 6.31 23.23 10.53
C LEU A 134 7.50 23.32 11.50
N ILE A 135 8.70 23.61 11.00
CA ILE A 135 9.90 23.77 11.82
C ILE A 135 9.78 25.04 12.68
N ASP A 136 9.37 26.15 12.10
CA ASP A 136 9.22 27.42 12.81
C ASP A 136 8.23 27.34 13.98
N LYS A 137 7.19 26.49 13.85
CA LYS A 137 6.21 26.26 14.94
C LYS A 137 6.81 25.59 16.18
N VAL A 138 7.93 24.90 16.05
CA VAL A 138 8.55 24.14 17.15
C VAL A 138 9.95 24.65 17.54
N GLU A 139 10.56 25.49 16.72
CA GLU A 139 11.93 25.99 16.94
C GLU A 139 12.10 26.61 18.33
N TYR A 140 11.10 27.39 18.78
CA TYR A 140 11.15 28.05 20.11
C TYR A 140 11.11 27.05 21.28
N LYS A 141 10.68 25.81 21.06
CA LYS A 141 10.62 24.76 22.10
C LYS A 141 11.99 24.10 22.31
N GLY A 142 12.90 24.16 21.32
CA GLY A 142 14.17 23.47 21.32
C GLY A 142 14.10 21.94 21.20
N GLU A 143 12.89 21.40 21.05
CA GLU A 143 12.59 19.96 20.86
C GLU A 143 11.37 19.77 19.99
N MET A 144 11.26 18.62 19.32
CA MET A 144 10.08 18.26 18.52
C MET A 144 9.80 16.76 18.58
N ASP A 145 8.54 16.38 18.47
CA ASP A 145 8.17 15.02 18.07
C ASP A 145 8.21 14.95 16.55
N ILE A 146 9.19 14.21 16.00
CA ILE A 146 9.40 14.16 14.54
C ILE A 146 8.19 13.58 13.80
N ILE A 147 7.40 12.72 14.42
CA ILE A 147 6.21 12.14 13.82
C ILE A 147 5.05 13.14 13.87
N ASP A 148 4.74 13.65 15.06
CA ASP A 148 3.55 14.46 15.29
C ASP A 148 3.70 15.89 14.79
N ASP A 149 4.88 16.47 14.93
CA ASP A 149 5.14 17.86 14.57
C ASP A 149 5.59 18.04 13.10
N PHE A 150 6.10 16.98 12.44
CA PHE A 150 6.66 17.12 11.09
C PHE A 150 6.23 16.01 10.12
N ALA A 151 6.58 14.74 10.39
CA ALA A 151 6.46 13.67 9.40
C ALA A 151 5.01 13.31 9.05
N PHE A 152 4.06 13.50 9.97
CA PHE A 152 2.64 13.31 9.71
C PHE A 152 1.98 14.55 9.07
N PRO A 153 2.12 15.78 9.59
CA PRO A 153 1.44 16.96 9.02
C PRO A 153 1.95 17.35 7.63
N LEU A 154 3.24 17.16 7.33
CA LEU A 154 3.80 17.55 6.02
C LEU A 154 3.09 16.87 4.83
N PRO A 155 3.03 15.54 4.72
CA PRO A 155 2.35 14.89 3.60
C PRO A 155 0.85 15.18 3.56
N ILE A 156 0.19 15.31 4.71
CA ILE A 156 -1.24 15.65 4.78
C ILE A 156 -1.50 17.03 4.19
N ALA A 157 -0.68 18.03 4.55
CA ALA A 157 -0.81 19.37 4.00
C ALA A 157 -0.57 19.42 2.48
N VAL A 158 0.45 18.70 2.00
CA VAL A 158 0.77 18.63 0.56
C VAL A 158 -0.34 17.94 -0.22
N ILE A 159 -0.81 16.78 0.25
CA ILE A 159 -1.87 16.02 -0.42
C ILE A 159 -3.20 16.76 -0.31
N GLY A 160 -3.52 17.30 0.85
CA GLY A 160 -4.72 18.09 1.07
C GLY A 160 -4.81 19.29 0.13
N SER A 161 -3.72 20.05 0.00
CA SER A 161 -3.64 21.16 -0.95
C SER A 161 -3.81 20.70 -2.40
N LEU A 162 -3.19 19.57 -2.78
CA LEU A 162 -3.30 19.01 -4.14
C LEU A 162 -4.74 18.57 -4.47
N LEU A 163 -5.48 18.07 -3.49
CA LEU A 163 -6.86 17.62 -3.62
C LEU A 163 -7.89 18.73 -3.37
N GLY A 164 -7.44 19.93 -2.99
CA GLY A 164 -8.33 21.05 -2.64
C GLY A 164 -9.08 20.87 -1.32
N VAL A 165 -8.54 20.07 -0.40
CA VAL A 165 -9.12 19.87 0.95
C VAL A 165 -8.75 21.09 1.81
N PRO A 166 -9.73 21.70 2.50
CA PRO A 166 -9.46 22.81 3.42
C PRO A 166 -8.53 22.38 4.58
N GLU A 167 -7.65 23.28 5.01
CA GLU A 167 -6.71 23.00 6.10
C GLU A 167 -7.42 22.64 7.42
N SER A 168 -8.60 23.22 7.66
CA SER A 168 -9.46 22.88 8.82
C SER A 168 -9.76 21.39 8.95
N ASP A 169 -9.78 20.67 7.82
CA ASP A 169 -10.20 19.27 7.73
C ASP A 169 -9.01 18.30 7.83
N TYR A 170 -7.77 18.78 7.82
CA TYR A 170 -6.57 17.93 7.91
C TYR A 170 -6.53 17.08 9.18
N LYS A 171 -7.11 17.56 10.27
CA LYS A 171 -7.21 16.80 11.53
C LYS A 171 -8.06 15.52 11.44
N VAL A 172 -8.96 15.46 10.46
CA VAL A 172 -9.83 14.28 10.24
C VAL A 172 -9.02 13.09 9.71
N PHE A 173 -7.94 13.34 8.98
CA PHE A 173 -7.06 12.29 8.44
C PHE A 173 -6.26 11.53 9.52
N ARG A 174 -6.29 11.99 10.77
CA ARG A 174 -5.57 11.36 11.89
C ARG A 174 -6.41 10.32 12.64
N LYS A 175 -7.69 10.21 12.35
CA LYS A 175 -8.62 9.27 13.01
C LYS A 175 -8.62 7.93 12.26
#